data_e17d534b42acf8800dc9f4bea585ab1f
#
_entry.id   e17d534b42acf8800dc9f4bea585ab1f
#
_cell.length_a   1.000
_cell.length_b   1.000
_cell.length_c   1.000
_cell.angle_alpha   90.00
_cell.angle_beta   90.00
_cell.angle_gamma   90.00
#
_symmetry.space_group_name_H-M   'P 1'
#
loop_
_entity.id
_entity.type
_entity.pdbx_description
1 polymer ?
#
loop_
_entity_poly.entity_id
_entity_poly.type
_entity_poly.pdbx_seq_one_letter_code
_entity_poly.pdbx_strand_id
1 'polypeptide(L)'
;AIRGEDLHYPRTGLICLENAHSSGRVLPMEYMKEVYSLARERAVPVHLDGARIFNAAVSLGIDAGEIASKADSVMFCLSKGLGAPIGSMLVGTKEFISRARKGRKIMGGAMRQAGIIAAAGIMAIEKMIDRLGEDHENARYLAKKLEEIKGIEIMRDRLDINMVFFKLDQGRPEAIVDELYREGIKINPPEGDEWRLVTNLDVSRSDLDTFIARFTKAVKSC
;
A
#
# COMPACT_ATOMS: atom_id res chain seq x y z
N ALA A 1 -3.17 24.78 -1.15
CA ALA A 1 -4.45 24.11 -1.30
C ALA A 1 -5.43 24.41 -0.16
N ILE A 2 -4.96 24.89 1.02
CA ILE A 2 -5.84 25.30 2.11
C ILE A 2 -6.49 26.64 1.72
N ARG A 3 -7.83 26.63 1.64
CA ARG A 3 -8.61 27.82 1.25
C ARG A 3 -8.96 28.63 2.49
N GLY A 4 -8.92 29.97 2.37
CA GLY A 4 -9.46 30.88 3.36
C GLY A 4 -10.99 30.92 3.34
N GLU A 5 -11.57 31.79 4.17
CA GLU A 5 -13.01 32.03 4.10
C GLU A 5 -13.35 32.82 2.83
N ASP A 6 -14.25 32.28 2.03
CA ASP A 6 -14.75 32.85 0.79
C ASP A 6 -16.21 32.45 0.58
N LEU A 7 -17.02 33.36 0.04
CA LEU A 7 -18.44 33.12 -0.19
C LEU A 7 -18.70 32.02 -1.24
N HIS A 8 -17.78 31.85 -2.20
CA HIS A 8 -17.95 30.96 -3.35
C HIS A 8 -17.29 29.58 -3.14
N TYR A 9 -16.49 29.39 -2.09
CA TYR A 9 -15.75 28.13 -1.86
C TYR A 9 -15.99 27.58 -0.47
N PRO A 10 -16.15 26.27 -0.34
CA PRO A 10 -16.23 25.63 0.97
C PRO A 10 -14.89 25.77 1.69
N ARG A 11 -14.94 25.95 3.00
CA ARG A 11 -13.77 25.94 3.86
C ARG A 11 -13.10 24.56 3.83
N THR A 12 -11.76 24.55 3.84
CA THR A 12 -11.00 23.30 3.99
C THR A 12 -11.25 22.70 5.38
N GLY A 13 -11.84 21.50 5.44
CA GLY A 13 -12.22 20.85 6.68
C GLY A 13 -11.31 19.69 7.10
N LEU A 14 -10.48 19.18 6.18
CA LEU A 14 -9.60 18.03 6.42
C LEU A 14 -8.45 18.04 5.43
N ILE A 15 -7.25 17.67 5.90
CA ILE A 15 -6.12 17.29 5.05
C ILE A 15 -6.02 15.78 5.08
N CYS A 16 -5.96 15.14 3.92
CA CYS A 16 -5.75 13.69 3.80
C CYS A 16 -4.36 13.43 3.23
N LEU A 17 -3.62 12.55 3.89
CA LEU A 17 -2.34 12.00 3.42
C LEU A 17 -2.48 10.50 3.24
N GLU A 18 -1.67 9.90 2.37
CA GLU A 18 -1.53 8.45 2.23
C GLU A 18 -0.06 8.06 2.44
N ASN A 19 0.21 7.12 3.39
CA ASN A 19 1.54 6.57 3.62
C ASN A 19 1.49 5.12 4.16
N ALA A 20 2.14 4.11 3.51
CA ALA A 20 2.78 4.21 2.21
C ALA A 20 1.74 4.37 1.08
N HIS A 21 2.06 5.19 0.09
CA HIS A 21 1.20 5.51 -1.03
C HIS A 21 1.01 4.32 -1.97
N SER A 22 -0.15 4.25 -2.62
CA SER A 22 -0.51 3.19 -3.59
C SER A 22 0.40 3.12 -4.82
N SER A 23 1.15 4.17 -5.07
CA SER A 23 2.21 4.21 -6.09
C SER A 23 3.52 3.52 -5.68
N GLY A 24 3.62 2.93 -4.49
CA GLY A 24 4.84 2.30 -3.99
C GLY A 24 5.81 3.23 -3.24
N ARG A 25 5.49 4.51 -3.13
CA ARG A 25 6.33 5.51 -2.45
C ARG A 25 6.01 5.62 -0.97
N VAL A 26 7.03 5.96 -0.20
CA VAL A 26 6.91 6.33 1.22
C VAL A 26 7.18 7.82 1.38
N LEU A 27 6.26 8.51 2.05
CA LEU A 27 6.44 9.92 2.38
C LEU A 27 7.50 10.06 3.48
N PRO A 28 8.51 10.94 3.30
CA PRO A 28 9.49 11.23 4.34
C PRO A 28 8.83 11.82 5.60
N MET A 29 9.39 11.52 6.76
CA MET A 29 8.87 12.03 8.05
C MET A 29 8.93 13.56 8.14
N GLU A 30 9.93 14.19 7.55
CA GLU A 30 10.04 15.65 7.48
C GLU A 30 8.86 16.26 6.77
N TYR A 31 8.47 15.72 5.61
CA TYR A 31 7.28 16.18 4.89
C TYR A 31 6.00 16.03 5.72
N MET A 32 5.84 14.90 6.40
CA MET A 32 4.67 14.68 7.26
C MET A 32 4.64 15.65 8.45
N LYS A 33 5.80 15.97 9.04
CA LYS A 33 5.93 16.97 10.13
C LYS A 33 5.54 18.36 9.63
N GLU A 34 6.02 18.78 8.46
CA GLU A 34 5.71 20.08 7.86
C GLU A 34 4.21 20.23 7.59
N VAL A 35 3.60 19.21 6.99
CA VAL A 35 2.15 19.22 6.71
C VAL A 35 1.36 19.26 8.01
N TYR A 36 1.77 18.50 9.04
CA TYR A 36 1.09 18.48 10.33
C TYR A 36 1.23 19.84 11.07
N SER A 37 2.39 20.48 11.02
CA SER A 37 2.60 21.80 11.58
C SER A 37 1.73 22.85 10.91
N LEU A 38 1.69 22.87 9.58
CA LEU A 38 0.81 23.74 8.82
C LEU A 38 -0.68 23.52 9.15
N ALA A 39 -1.07 22.25 9.30
CA ALA A 39 -2.42 21.88 9.68
C ALA A 39 -2.80 22.45 11.07
N ARG A 40 -1.89 22.37 12.04
CA ARG A 40 -2.07 22.95 13.39
C ARG A 40 -2.23 24.47 13.34
N GLU A 41 -1.38 25.16 12.58
CA GLU A 41 -1.46 26.63 12.40
C GLU A 41 -2.80 27.07 11.79
N ARG A 42 -3.39 26.22 10.96
CA ARG A 42 -4.65 26.51 10.26
C ARG A 42 -5.88 25.90 10.93
N ALA A 43 -5.70 25.26 12.08
CA ALA A 43 -6.77 24.54 12.80
C ALA A 43 -7.55 23.56 11.89
N VAL A 44 -6.85 22.90 10.96
CA VAL A 44 -7.42 21.87 10.07
C VAL A 44 -6.90 20.50 10.52
N PRO A 45 -7.78 19.52 10.77
CA PRO A 45 -7.34 18.18 11.15
C PRO A 45 -6.68 17.45 9.99
N VAL A 46 -5.82 16.48 10.33
CA VAL A 46 -5.15 15.57 9.38
C VAL A 46 -5.68 14.16 9.54
N HIS A 47 -6.07 13.54 8.44
CA HIS A 47 -6.34 12.10 8.35
C HIS A 47 -5.24 11.42 7.55
N LEU A 48 -4.74 10.30 8.06
CA LEU A 48 -3.79 9.45 7.36
C LEU A 48 -4.49 8.18 6.86
N ASP A 49 -4.57 8.03 5.54
CA ASP A 49 -4.74 6.72 4.95
C ASP A 49 -3.42 5.95 5.10
N GLY A 50 -3.35 5.17 6.15
CA GLY A 50 -2.23 4.30 6.49
C GLY A 50 -2.49 2.86 6.06
N ALA A 51 -3.20 2.62 4.95
CA ALA A 51 -3.53 1.27 4.48
C ALA A 51 -2.30 0.33 4.45
N ARG A 52 -1.10 0.92 4.32
CA ARG A 52 0.20 0.24 4.36
C ARG A 52 1.18 0.91 5.32
N ILE A 53 0.70 1.45 6.43
CA ILE A 53 1.54 2.19 7.39
C ILE A 53 2.69 1.34 7.94
N PHE A 54 2.48 0.03 8.14
CA PHE A 54 3.53 -0.88 8.60
C PHE A 54 4.60 -1.13 7.54
N ASN A 55 4.24 -1.14 6.25
CA ASN A 55 5.23 -1.14 5.17
C ASN A 55 6.03 0.17 5.17
N ALA A 56 5.38 1.33 5.37
CA ALA A 56 6.09 2.60 5.50
C ALA A 56 7.04 2.60 6.72
N ALA A 57 6.59 2.10 7.86
CA ALA A 57 7.40 1.99 9.09
C ALA A 57 8.65 1.14 8.88
N VAL A 58 8.49 -0.05 8.27
CA VAL A 58 9.61 -0.94 7.92
C VAL A 58 10.56 -0.29 6.93
N SER A 59 10.04 0.39 5.91
CA SER A 59 10.86 1.10 4.91
C SER A 59 11.68 2.24 5.53
N LEU A 60 11.09 2.98 6.48
CA LEU A 60 11.73 4.09 7.17
C LEU A 60 12.61 3.65 8.36
N GLY A 61 12.49 2.41 8.82
CA GLY A 61 13.18 1.90 9.99
C GLY A 61 12.72 2.54 11.31
N ILE A 62 11.43 2.89 11.42
CA ILE A 62 10.83 3.55 12.58
C ILE A 62 9.56 2.84 13.06
N ASP A 63 9.06 3.19 14.24
CA ASP A 63 7.78 2.71 14.73
C ASP A 63 6.60 3.33 13.97
N ALA A 64 5.56 2.52 13.68
CA ALA A 64 4.37 3.00 12.99
C ALA A 64 3.63 4.10 13.78
N GLY A 65 3.75 4.11 15.11
CA GLY A 65 3.22 5.16 15.99
C GLY A 65 3.87 6.53 15.75
N GLU A 66 5.16 6.56 15.33
CA GLU A 66 5.81 7.81 14.97
C GLU A 66 5.17 8.44 13.72
N ILE A 67 4.87 7.62 12.72
CA ILE A 67 4.13 8.05 11.53
C ILE A 67 2.72 8.50 11.92
N ALA A 68 2.01 7.69 12.68
CA ALA A 68 0.64 7.96 13.15
C ALA A 68 0.55 9.24 13.99
N SER A 69 1.61 9.61 14.74
CA SER A 69 1.66 10.82 15.54
C SER A 69 1.56 12.13 14.72
N LYS A 70 1.66 12.05 13.41
CA LYS A 70 1.53 13.20 12.48
C LYS A 70 0.13 13.25 11.83
N ALA A 71 -0.87 12.65 12.49
CA ALA A 71 -2.27 12.72 12.06
C ALA A 71 -3.21 12.71 13.27
N ASP A 72 -4.41 13.26 13.11
CA ASP A 72 -5.46 13.25 14.14
C ASP A 72 -6.28 11.95 14.10
N SER A 73 -6.29 11.31 12.95
CA SER A 73 -6.89 10.00 12.76
C SER A 73 -6.13 9.21 11.69
N VAL A 74 -6.08 7.90 11.86
CA VAL A 74 -5.38 6.98 10.98
C VAL A 74 -6.28 5.79 10.70
N MET A 75 -6.38 5.39 9.44
CA MET A 75 -6.87 4.06 9.10
C MET A 75 -5.70 3.17 8.65
N PHE A 76 -5.79 1.86 8.89
CA PHE A 76 -4.85 0.89 8.30
C PHE A 76 -5.54 -0.44 7.98
N CYS A 77 -5.00 -1.14 6.98
CA CYS A 77 -5.53 -2.43 6.56
C CYS A 77 -4.83 -3.59 7.29
N LEU A 78 -5.63 -4.56 7.70
CA LEU A 78 -5.15 -5.87 8.16
C LEU A 78 -5.02 -6.86 6.99
N SER A 79 -5.78 -6.64 5.91
CA SER A 79 -5.95 -7.55 4.78
C SER A 79 -5.04 -7.27 3.58
N LYS A 80 -3.91 -6.61 3.80
CA LYS A 80 -2.85 -6.39 2.80
C LYS A 80 -1.58 -7.13 3.24
N GLY A 81 -0.44 -6.48 3.33
CA GLY A 81 0.82 -7.10 3.73
C GLY A 81 0.80 -7.85 5.06
N LEU A 82 -0.13 -7.50 5.96
CA LEU A 82 -0.30 -8.22 7.24
C LEU A 82 -1.04 -9.56 7.10
N GLY A 83 -1.61 -9.87 5.93
CA GLY A 83 -2.12 -11.21 5.60
C GLY A 83 -3.42 -11.64 6.29
N ALA A 84 -4.12 -10.76 7.03
CA ALA A 84 -5.44 -11.12 7.53
C ALA A 84 -6.45 -11.27 6.38
N PRO A 85 -7.43 -12.19 6.47
CA PRO A 85 -8.38 -12.42 5.39
C PRO A 85 -9.30 -11.22 5.11
N ILE A 86 -9.51 -10.38 6.12
CA ILE A 86 -10.40 -9.21 6.05
C ILE A 86 -10.08 -8.21 7.17
N GLY A 87 -10.38 -6.95 6.93
CA GLY A 87 -10.47 -5.94 7.97
C GLY A 87 -9.55 -4.75 7.75
N SER A 88 -10.01 -3.65 8.33
CA SER A 88 -9.24 -2.43 8.53
C SER A 88 -9.54 -1.87 9.91
N MET A 89 -8.60 -1.11 10.43
CA MET A 89 -8.70 -0.44 11.72
C MET A 89 -8.75 1.05 11.53
N LEU A 90 -9.54 1.73 12.36
CA LEU A 90 -9.55 3.18 12.47
C LEU A 90 -9.08 3.57 13.86
N VAL A 91 -8.08 4.43 13.93
CA VAL A 91 -7.43 4.91 15.15
C VAL A 91 -7.56 6.43 15.24
N GLY A 92 -7.69 6.93 16.45
CA GLY A 92 -7.81 8.36 16.75
C GLY A 92 -8.19 8.57 18.21
N THR A 93 -8.60 9.79 18.56
CA THR A 93 -9.03 10.09 19.91
C THR A 93 -10.24 9.26 20.34
N LYS A 94 -10.41 9.04 21.63
CA LYS A 94 -11.53 8.29 22.19
C LYS A 94 -12.89 8.84 21.75
N GLU A 95 -12.99 10.15 21.69
CA GLU A 95 -14.20 10.85 21.24
C GLU A 95 -14.48 10.60 19.74
N PHE A 96 -13.46 10.74 18.90
CA PHE A 96 -13.57 10.45 17.48
C PHE A 96 -13.99 9.00 17.21
N ILE A 97 -13.37 8.04 17.88
CA ILE A 97 -13.68 6.61 17.72
C ILE A 97 -15.08 6.28 18.24
N SER A 98 -15.56 6.94 19.29
CA SER A 98 -16.95 6.75 19.76
C SER A 98 -17.98 7.15 18.67
N ARG A 99 -17.76 8.28 18.00
CA ARG A 99 -18.59 8.73 16.86
C ARG A 99 -18.46 7.80 15.65
N ALA A 100 -17.23 7.40 15.35
CA ALA A 100 -16.93 6.50 14.23
C ALA A 100 -17.63 5.13 14.38
N ARG A 101 -17.70 4.57 15.60
CA ARG A 101 -18.43 3.33 15.87
C ARG A 101 -19.92 3.45 15.56
N LYS A 102 -20.54 4.59 15.90
CA LYS A 102 -21.93 4.87 15.55
C LYS A 102 -22.12 4.97 14.03
N GLY A 103 -21.23 5.71 13.35
CA GLY A 103 -21.22 5.83 11.89
C GLY A 103 -21.07 4.45 11.21
N ARG A 104 -20.13 3.62 11.69
CA ARG A 104 -19.96 2.24 11.20
C ARG A 104 -21.25 1.43 11.28
N LYS A 105 -21.99 1.56 12.40
CA LYS A 105 -23.28 0.86 12.57
C LYS A 105 -24.33 1.34 11.57
N ILE A 106 -24.45 2.66 11.39
CA ILE A 106 -25.41 3.27 10.46
C ILE A 106 -25.12 2.83 9.02
N MET A 107 -23.85 2.74 8.64
CA MET A 107 -23.42 2.34 7.30
C MET A 107 -23.40 0.82 7.07
N GLY A 108 -23.92 0.01 7.98
CA GLY A 108 -23.99 -1.44 7.84
C GLY A 108 -22.70 -2.20 8.16
N GLY A 109 -21.62 -1.50 8.56
CA GLY A 109 -20.31 -2.11 8.83
C GLY A 109 -20.13 -2.71 10.24
N ALA A 110 -21.19 -2.81 11.04
CA ALA A 110 -21.14 -3.40 12.37
C ALA A 110 -21.51 -4.89 12.32
N MET A 111 -20.52 -5.74 12.47
CA MET A 111 -20.67 -7.20 12.52
C MET A 111 -20.80 -7.68 13.97
N ARG A 112 -21.71 -8.63 14.21
CA ARG A 112 -21.80 -9.40 15.47
C ARG A 112 -20.92 -10.65 15.35
N GLN A 113 -20.53 -11.23 16.50
CA GLN A 113 -19.70 -12.43 16.57
C GLN A 113 -18.42 -12.35 15.70
N ALA A 114 -17.79 -11.17 15.65
CA ALA A 114 -16.61 -10.90 14.85
C ALA A 114 -15.30 -11.54 15.40
N GLY A 115 -15.39 -12.31 16.49
CA GLY A 115 -14.20 -12.89 17.16
C GLY A 115 -13.34 -13.74 16.25
N ILE A 116 -13.93 -14.52 15.33
CA ILE A 116 -13.18 -15.37 14.39
C ILE A 116 -12.26 -14.52 13.49
N ILE A 117 -12.81 -13.47 12.88
CA ILE A 117 -12.01 -12.58 12.02
C ILE A 117 -11.07 -11.67 12.82
N ALA A 118 -11.48 -11.29 14.04
CA ALA A 118 -10.64 -10.51 14.94
C ALA A 118 -9.39 -11.28 15.41
N ALA A 119 -9.50 -12.60 15.61
CA ALA A 119 -8.36 -13.47 15.94
C ALA A 119 -7.30 -13.42 14.83
N ALA A 120 -7.70 -13.51 13.56
CA ALA A 120 -6.78 -13.35 12.44
C ALA A 120 -6.15 -11.94 12.42
N GLY A 121 -6.92 -10.90 12.76
CA GLY A 121 -6.40 -9.53 12.89
C GLY A 121 -5.38 -9.36 14.01
N ILE A 122 -5.55 -10.05 15.16
CA ILE A 122 -4.57 -10.07 16.25
C ILE A 122 -3.27 -10.71 15.76
N MET A 123 -3.34 -11.89 15.15
CA MET A 123 -2.18 -12.56 14.56
C MET A 123 -1.46 -11.67 13.53
N ALA A 124 -2.23 -10.94 12.70
CA ALA A 124 -1.68 -10.02 11.72
C ALA A 124 -0.82 -8.93 12.39
N ILE A 125 -1.31 -8.31 13.47
CA ILE A 125 -0.58 -7.25 14.17
C ILE A 125 0.59 -7.81 14.99
N GLU A 126 0.43 -8.95 15.65
CA GLU A 126 1.44 -9.49 16.56
C GLU A 126 2.57 -10.25 15.86
N LYS A 127 2.34 -10.80 14.65
CA LYS A 127 3.27 -11.74 14.01
C LYS A 127 3.70 -11.34 12.60
N MET A 128 2.93 -10.50 11.91
CA MET A 128 3.16 -10.27 10.48
C MET A 128 3.92 -8.98 10.15
N ILE A 129 4.05 -8.07 11.11
CA ILE A 129 4.73 -6.78 10.87
C ILE A 129 6.22 -7.02 10.59
N ASP A 130 6.90 -7.82 11.42
CA ASP A 130 8.34 -8.04 11.32
C ASP A 130 8.75 -8.70 9.99
N ARG A 131 7.87 -9.53 9.40
CA ARG A 131 8.15 -10.20 8.13
C ARG A 131 7.97 -9.32 6.89
N LEU A 132 7.39 -8.13 7.00
CA LEU A 132 7.19 -7.23 5.84
C LEU A 132 8.53 -6.86 5.15
N GLY A 133 9.63 -6.90 5.89
CA GLY A 133 10.97 -6.72 5.34
C GLY A 133 11.31 -7.73 4.24
N GLU A 134 10.86 -9.00 4.38
CA GLU A 134 11.06 -10.06 3.38
C GLU A 134 10.31 -9.71 2.07
N ASP A 135 9.09 -9.17 2.17
CA ASP A 135 8.32 -8.76 0.99
C ASP A 135 9.03 -7.62 0.26
N HIS A 136 9.62 -6.65 0.99
CA HIS A 136 10.39 -5.56 0.40
C HIS A 136 11.68 -6.07 -0.28
N GLU A 137 12.38 -7.03 0.34
CA GLU A 137 13.55 -7.67 -0.27
C GLU A 137 13.18 -8.44 -1.54
N ASN A 138 12.07 -9.15 -1.52
CA ASN A 138 11.54 -9.85 -2.67
C ASN A 138 11.18 -8.87 -3.81
N ALA A 139 10.58 -7.72 -3.49
CA ALA A 139 10.30 -6.68 -4.49
C ALA A 139 11.58 -6.12 -5.12
N ARG A 140 12.60 -5.80 -4.30
CA ARG A 140 13.91 -5.33 -4.80
C ARG A 140 14.59 -6.37 -5.67
N TYR A 141 14.53 -7.64 -5.28
CA TYR A 141 15.06 -8.73 -6.09
C TYR A 141 14.33 -8.86 -7.43
N LEU A 142 12.99 -8.86 -7.39
CA LEU A 142 12.16 -8.93 -8.59
C LEU A 142 12.48 -7.78 -9.55
N ALA A 143 12.55 -6.55 -9.03
CA ALA A 143 12.89 -5.37 -9.82
C ALA A 143 14.26 -5.51 -10.50
N LYS A 144 15.28 -5.97 -9.74
CA LYS A 144 16.63 -6.21 -10.28
C LYS A 144 16.62 -7.25 -11.40
N LYS A 145 15.83 -8.32 -11.26
CA LYS A 145 15.75 -9.38 -12.27
C LYS A 145 14.95 -8.95 -13.50
N LEU A 146 13.89 -8.19 -13.33
CA LEU A 146 13.13 -7.63 -14.45
C LEU A 146 13.99 -6.67 -15.29
N GLU A 147 14.84 -5.87 -14.66
CA GLU A 147 15.73 -4.93 -15.35
C GLU A 147 16.76 -5.61 -16.27
N GLU A 148 17.07 -6.89 -16.04
CA GLU A 148 17.92 -7.71 -16.91
C GLU A 148 17.23 -8.06 -18.25
N ILE A 149 15.89 -7.86 -18.34
CA ILE A 149 15.11 -8.16 -19.54
C ILE A 149 15.11 -6.91 -20.43
N LYS A 150 15.52 -7.07 -21.69
CA LYS A 150 15.55 -5.97 -22.65
C LYS A 150 14.15 -5.34 -22.83
N GLY A 151 14.09 -4.02 -22.81
CA GLY A 151 12.86 -3.26 -22.99
C GLY A 151 12.07 -3.01 -21.69
N ILE A 152 12.58 -3.44 -20.54
CA ILE A 152 11.99 -3.12 -19.24
C ILE A 152 12.67 -1.91 -18.61
N GLU A 153 11.86 -0.95 -18.18
CA GLU A 153 12.25 0.21 -17.39
C GLU A 153 11.60 0.14 -16.00
N ILE A 154 12.41 -0.01 -14.96
CA ILE A 154 11.94 -0.04 -13.56
C ILE A 154 11.78 1.38 -13.03
N MET A 155 10.62 1.68 -12.44
CA MET A 155 10.34 2.94 -11.74
C MET A 155 10.96 2.90 -10.34
N ARG A 156 12.27 3.15 -10.23
CA ARG A 156 13.05 3.01 -9.00
C ARG A 156 12.63 3.96 -7.89
N ASP A 157 12.06 5.11 -8.23
CA ASP A 157 11.50 6.09 -7.31
C ASP A 157 10.16 5.65 -6.68
N ARG A 158 9.69 4.45 -7.05
CA ARG A 158 8.44 3.83 -6.57
C ARG A 158 8.67 2.44 -5.98
N LEU A 159 9.88 2.14 -5.52
CA LEU A 159 10.31 0.83 -5.00
C LEU A 159 10.62 0.89 -3.48
N ASP A 160 9.89 1.70 -2.74
CA ASP A 160 10.14 1.87 -1.31
C ASP A 160 9.56 0.73 -0.45
N ILE A 161 8.57 0.01 -0.99
CA ILE A 161 7.87 -1.09 -0.30
C ILE A 161 7.81 -2.35 -1.18
N ASN A 162 6.86 -3.23 -0.90
CA ASN A 162 6.64 -4.49 -1.60
C ASN A 162 5.96 -4.37 -2.98
N MET A 163 6.18 -3.26 -3.69
CA MET A 163 5.59 -3.01 -5.01
C MET A 163 6.66 -2.73 -6.05
N VAL A 164 6.54 -3.35 -7.22
CA VAL A 164 7.39 -3.13 -8.38
C VAL A 164 6.56 -2.56 -9.50
N PHE A 165 6.90 -1.35 -9.92
CA PHE A 165 6.32 -0.70 -11.08
C PHE A 165 7.34 -0.65 -12.20
N PHE A 166 6.92 -1.00 -13.42
CA PHE A 166 7.78 -0.98 -14.58
C PHE A 166 6.99 -0.74 -15.86
N LYS A 167 7.70 -0.31 -16.90
CA LYS A 167 7.21 -0.24 -18.27
C LYS A 167 7.90 -1.31 -19.10
N LEU A 168 7.22 -1.76 -20.14
CA LEU A 168 7.74 -2.67 -21.15
C LEU A 168 7.50 -2.04 -22.53
N ASP A 169 8.58 -1.78 -23.27
CA ASP A 169 8.55 -1.08 -24.55
C ASP A 169 8.23 -1.99 -25.75
N GLN A 170 8.10 -3.30 -25.52
CA GLN A 170 7.91 -4.31 -26.56
C GLN A 170 6.88 -5.37 -26.15
N GLY A 171 6.36 -6.08 -27.13
CA GLY A 171 5.37 -7.14 -26.91
C GLY A 171 3.94 -6.60 -26.79
N ARG A 172 2.99 -7.52 -26.78
CA ARG A 172 1.57 -7.23 -26.59
C ARG A 172 1.16 -7.66 -25.19
N PRO A 173 0.79 -6.71 -24.29
CA PRO A 173 0.50 -7.03 -22.89
C PRO A 173 -0.49 -8.17 -22.69
N GLU A 174 -1.59 -8.18 -23.46
CA GLU A 174 -2.63 -9.21 -23.37
C GLU A 174 -2.07 -10.59 -23.73
N ALA A 175 -1.25 -10.68 -24.78
CA ALA A 175 -0.64 -11.95 -25.20
C ALA A 175 0.35 -12.48 -24.14
N ILE A 176 1.11 -11.59 -23.50
CA ILE A 176 2.01 -11.94 -22.40
C ILE A 176 1.22 -12.47 -21.19
N VAL A 177 0.13 -11.80 -20.81
CA VAL A 177 -0.74 -12.24 -19.71
C VAL A 177 -1.36 -13.61 -20.03
N ASP A 178 -1.86 -13.81 -21.24
CA ASP A 178 -2.45 -15.07 -21.69
C ASP A 178 -1.43 -16.23 -21.69
N GLU A 179 -0.20 -15.97 -22.13
CA GLU A 179 0.85 -16.99 -22.12
C GLU A 179 1.23 -17.39 -20.71
N LEU A 180 1.40 -16.42 -19.81
CA LEU A 180 1.66 -16.67 -18.39
C LEU A 180 0.52 -17.43 -17.72
N TYR A 181 -0.73 -17.08 -18.04
CA TYR A 181 -1.90 -17.78 -17.52
C TYR A 181 -1.95 -19.25 -17.93
N ARG A 182 -1.61 -19.58 -19.18
CA ARG A 182 -1.49 -20.98 -19.66
C ARG A 182 -0.41 -21.75 -18.90
N GLU A 183 0.63 -21.07 -18.44
CA GLU A 183 1.69 -21.67 -17.63
C GLU A 183 1.40 -21.64 -16.11
N GLY A 184 0.16 -21.29 -15.71
CA GLY A 184 -0.28 -21.29 -14.31
C GLY A 184 0.15 -20.04 -13.51
N ILE A 185 0.59 -18.97 -14.17
CA ILE A 185 0.93 -17.70 -13.52
C ILE A 185 -0.15 -16.66 -13.84
N LYS A 186 -0.75 -16.13 -12.79
CA LYS A 186 -1.79 -15.10 -12.90
C LYS A 186 -1.23 -13.74 -12.51
N ILE A 187 -1.23 -12.80 -13.46
CA ILE A 187 -0.92 -11.38 -13.23
C ILE A 187 -2.02 -10.51 -13.86
N ASN A 188 -2.12 -9.27 -13.40
CA ASN A 188 -2.98 -8.29 -14.05
C ASN A 188 -2.26 -7.68 -15.27
N PRO A 189 -2.99 -7.29 -16.32
CA PRO A 189 -2.44 -6.49 -17.41
C PRO A 189 -2.01 -5.11 -16.86
N PRO A 190 -1.17 -4.37 -17.62
CA PRO A 190 -0.78 -3.03 -17.23
C PRO A 190 -1.98 -2.06 -17.21
N GLU A 191 -1.92 -1.05 -16.37
CA GLU A 191 -2.81 0.11 -16.41
C GLU A 191 -2.16 1.18 -17.31
N GLY A 192 -2.70 1.39 -18.52
CA GLY A 192 -1.99 2.17 -19.55
C GLY A 192 -0.74 1.44 -20.01
N ASP A 193 0.43 1.98 -19.75
CA ASP A 193 1.74 1.38 -20.06
C ASP A 193 2.50 0.88 -18.81
N GLU A 194 1.88 1.00 -17.62
CA GLU A 194 2.52 0.66 -16.34
C GLU A 194 2.08 -0.71 -15.83
N TRP A 195 3.04 -1.60 -15.65
CA TRP A 195 2.86 -2.86 -14.93
C TRP A 195 3.07 -2.65 -13.44
N ARG A 196 2.27 -3.36 -12.63
CA ARG A 196 2.42 -3.39 -11.19
C ARG A 196 2.43 -4.83 -10.67
N LEU A 197 3.50 -5.21 -10.01
CA LEU A 197 3.61 -6.47 -9.27
C LEU A 197 3.73 -6.19 -7.78
N VAL A 198 3.18 -7.08 -6.96
CA VAL A 198 3.18 -6.92 -5.49
C VAL A 198 3.65 -8.23 -4.87
N THR A 199 4.76 -8.19 -4.15
CA THR A 199 5.24 -9.32 -3.37
C THR A 199 4.50 -9.40 -2.04
N ASN A 200 4.31 -10.60 -1.55
CA ASN A 200 3.56 -10.87 -0.31
C ASN A 200 3.96 -12.24 0.26
N LEU A 201 3.36 -12.61 1.40
CA LEU A 201 3.66 -13.84 2.14
C LEU A 201 3.50 -15.14 1.35
N ASP A 202 2.68 -15.15 0.29
CA ASP A 202 2.42 -16.34 -0.53
C ASP A 202 3.40 -16.50 -1.70
N VAL A 203 4.36 -15.57 -1.84
CA VAL A 203 5.31 -15.54 -2.96
C VAL A 203 6.73 -15.69 -2.44
N SER A 204 7.29 -16.88 -2.65
CA SER A 204 8.67 -17.21 -2.30
C SER A 204 9.67 -16.69 -3.35
N ARG A 205 10.96 -16.71 -3.01
CA ARG A 205 12.06 -16.42 -3.94
C ARG A 205 12.04 -17.37 -5.15
N SER A 206 11.77 -18.64 -4.94
CA SER A 206 11.66 -19.65 -6.01
C SER A 206 10.50 -19.37 -6.97
N ASP A 207 9.37 -18.86 -6.44
CA ASP A 207 8.24 -18.46 -7.27
C ASP A 207 8.60 -17.26 -8.14
N LEU A 208 9.36 -16.30 -7.60
CA LEU A 208 9.86 -15.16 -8.36
C LEU A 208 10.81 -15.60 -9.48
N ASP A 209 11.73 -16.55 -9.21
CA ASP A 209 12.62 -17.08 -10.24
C ASP A 209 11.84 -17.77 -11.35
N THR A 210 10.81 -18.55 -11.00
CA THR A 210 9.90 -19.18 -11.93
C THR A 210 9.15 -18.16 -12.77
N PHE A 211 8.61 -17.11 -12.13
CA PHE A 211 7.93 -16.01 -12.81
C PHE A 211 8.88 -15.32 -13.80
N ILE A 212 10.09 -14.93 -13.39
CA ILE A 212 11.07 -14.25 -14.24
C ILE A 212 11.40 -15.07 -15.48
N ALA A 213 11.65 -16.38 -15.31
CA ALA A 213 11.97 -17.27 -16.43
C ALA A 213 10.83 -17.31 -17.46
N ARG A 214 9.60 -17.48 -16.99
CA ARG A 214 8.41 -17.56 -17.85
C ARG A 214 8.04 -16.21 -18.46
N PHE A 215 8.11 -15.13 -17.69
CA PHE A 215 7.88 -13.78 -18.18
C PHE A 215 8.88 -13.40 -19.28
N THR A 216 10.18 -13.71 -19.08
CA THR A 216 11.21 -13.50 -20.11
C THR A 216 10.92 -14.25 -21.39
N LYS A 217 10.42 -15.49 -21.30
CA LYS A 217 10.01 -16.29 -22.48
C LYS A 217 8.81 -15.65 -23.17
N ALA A 218 7.77 -15.27 -22.42
CA ALA A 218 6.57 -14.64 -22.95
C ALA A 218 6.87 -13.33 -23.68
N VAL A 219 7.71 -12.46 -23.11
CA VAL A 219 8.13 -11.18 -23.72
C VAL A 219 8.86 -11.42 -25.06
N LYS A 220 9.65 -12.50 -25.18
CA LYS A 220 10.36 -12.82 -26.44
C LYS A 220 9.47 -13.42 -27.52
N SER A 221 8.33 -14.02 -27.15
CA SER A 221 7.42 -14.71 -28.07
C SER A 221 6.22 -13.87 -28.50
N CYS A 222 5.94 -12.75 -27.84
CA CYS A 222 4.82 -11.84 -28.10
C CYS A 222 5.26 -10.49 -28.64
#